data_75c59b92509cc2d1680d2d9865c4a02e
#
_entry.id   75c59b92509cc2d1680d2d9865c4a02e
#
_cell.length_a   1.000
_cell.length_b   1.000
_cell.length_c   1.000
_cell.angle_alpha   90.00
_cell.angle_beta   90.00
_cell.angle_gamma   90.00
#
_symmetry.space_group_name_H-M   'P 1'
#
loop_
_entity.id
_entity.type
_entity.pdbx_description
1 polymer ?
#
loop_
_entity_poly.entity_id
_entity_poly.type
_entity_poly.pdbx_seq_one_letter_code
_entity_poly.pdbx_strand_id
1 'polypeptide(L)'
;MTVLAFLAGLLLYIGVSVLSRAWFVVKPNERAVLVSLGRAQRLGDQYVDDPNLNEDERQRYRYPLLRILGPGWHFKWPWQKPVVEDIATRSIDITWDPTKSQSTIEAVTKDNLTTGIDGQLRWRVAQSNFYAYSFGVDSPLEHVMGYFVSVLRERVANFTDPRGQSLVDGGELAGAEGGGPELAAELSEGVSINDLRKNLPLLNDYMEQQCRATGARYGIELDAALITQIDPPAEVDRALSAINSTRNQVAADISTARADAEQQITMSKRAVEIASNNAQAEVAPLKELAGTLKGIKEKGGPPALAAYIRNMRIPLLGRAKRIVQVTTTTSAAPAAIDGGRHAL
;
A
#
# COMPACT_ATOMS: atom_id res chain seq x y z
N MET A 1 -0.91 -90.43 4.52
CA MET A 1 0.09 -89.57 5.19
C MET A 1 0.62 -88.48 4.27
N THR A 2 0.99 -88.71 3.01
CA THR A 2 1.55 -87.77 2.07
C THR A 2 0.61 -86.61 1.71
N VAL A 3 -0.68 -86.85 1.47
CA VAL A 3 -1.68 -85.81 1.15
C VAL A 3 -1.91 -84.84 2.33
N LEU A 4 -1.91 -85.39 3.55
CA LEU A 4 -2.09 -84.57 4.75
C LEU A 4 -0.88 -83.70 5.07
N ALA A 5 0.35 -84.18 4.80
CA ALA A 5 1.57 -83.40 4.89
C ALA A 5 1.63 -82.33 3.83
N PHE A 6 1.18 -82.57 2.59
CA PHE A 6 1.09 -81.58 1.53
C PHE A 6 0.08 -80.44 1.86
N LEU A 7 -1.10 -80.80 2.36
CA LEU A 7 -2.11 -79.85 2.79
C LEU A 7 -1.61 -78.97 3.96
N ALA A 8 -0.92 -79.57 4.93
CA ALA A 8 -0.31 -78.86 6.05
C ALA A 8 0.78 -77.87 5.57
N GLY A 9 1.64 -78.33 4.63
CA GLY A 9 2.65 -77.47 4.02
C GLY A 9 2.07 -76.29 3.22
N LEU A 10 1.00 -76.55 2.46
CA LEU A 10 0.26 -75.57 1.72
C LEU A 10 -0.39 -74.52 2.66
N LEU A 11 -1.04 -74.96 3.73
CA LEU A 11 -1.62 -74.04 4.73
C LEU A 11 -0.57 -73.20 5.43
N LEU A 12 0.56 -73.83 5.78
CA LEU A 12 1.68 -73.08 6.40
C LEU A 12 2.26 -72.07 5.44
N TYR A 13 2.44 -72.45 4.18
CA TYR A 13 2.91 -71.48 3.15
C TYR A 13 1.95 -70.30 2.97
N ILE A 14 0.63 -70.58 2.88
CA ILE A 14 -0.38 -69.50 2.79
C ILE A 14 -0.36 -68.66 4.05
N GLY A 15 -0.26 -69.25 5.24
CA GLY A 15 -0.18 -68.53 6.51
C GLY A 15 1.02 -67.59 6.57
N VAL A 16 2.21 -68.06 6.22
CA VAL A 16 3.43 -67.25 6.16
C VAL A 16 3.31 -66.15 5.10
N SER A 17 2.78 -66.45 3.93
CA SER A 17 2.58 -65.47 2.84
C SER A 17 1.57 -64.38 3.24
N VAL A 18 0.51 -64.72 3.94
CA VAL A 18 -0.46 -63.76 4.47
C VAL A 18 0.16 -62.90 5.56
N LEU A 19 0.88 -63.51 6.48
CA LEU A 19 1.53 -62.82 7.59
C LEU A 19 2.61 -61.83 7.09
N SER A 20 3.40 -62.21 6.09
CA SER A 20 4.41 -61.35 5.50
C SER A 20 3.83 -60.13 4.82
N ARG A 21 2.61 -60.20 4.27
CA ARG A 21 1.89 -59.09 3.64
C ARG A 21 1.00 -58.32 4.61
N ALA A 22 0.88 -58.76 5.86
CA ALA A 22 0.04 -58.13 6.87
C ALA A 22 0.66 -56.87 7.50
N TRP A 23 1.97 -56.67 7.31
CA TRP A 23 2.68 -55.52 7.87
C TRP A 23 2.92 -54.46 6.81
N PHE A 24 2.75 -53.20 7.22
CA PHE A 24 3.13 -52.04 6.41
C PHE A 24 3.67 -50.92 7.31
N VAL A 25 4.48 -50.06 6.74
CA VAL A 25 5.11 -48.96 7.44
C VAL A 25 4.58 -47.63 6.88
N VAL A 26 4.20 -46.73 7.77
CA VAL A 26 3.82 -45.35 7.43
C VAL A 26 4.99 -44.43 7.78
N LYS A 27 5.45 -43.65 6.84
CA LYS A 27 6.54 -42.70 7.04
C LYS A 27 6.14 -41.49 7.91
N PRO A 28 7.09 -40.74 8.47
CA PRO A 28 6.77 -39.60 9.33
C PRO A 28 5.90 -38.50 8.70
N ASN A 29 6.06 -38.29 7.39
CA ASN A 29 5.31 -37.32 6.61
C ASN A 29 4.03 -37.89 5.98
N GLU A 30 3.72 -39.17 6.23
CA GLU A 30 2.56 -39.83 5.67
C GLU A 30 1.51 -40.12 6.74
N ARG A 31 0.26 -40.27 6.32
CA ARG A 31 -0.84 -40.78 7.12
C ARG A 31 -1.55 -41.84 6.30
N ALA A 32 -2.05 -42.87 7.01
CA ALA A 32 -2.72 -43.98 6.36
C ALA A 32 -4.11 -44.20 6.93
N VAL A 33 -5.01 -44.59 6.06
CA VAL A 33 -6.35 -45.06 6.45
C VAL A 33 -6.56 -46.46 5.87
N LEU A 34 -7.07 -47.37 6.69
CA LEU A 34 -7.39 -48.73 6.24
C LEU A 34 -8.79 -48.76 5.63
N VAL A 35 -8.85 -49.32 4.44
CA VAL A 35 -10.11 -49.57 3.72
C VAL A 35 -10.37 -51.07 3.76
N SER A 36 -11.49 -51.47 4.35
CA SER A 36 -11.92 -52.88 4.46
C SER A 36 -13.11 -53.08 3.54
N LEU A 37 -12.98 -53.96 2.54
CA LEU A 37 -14.07 -54.29 1.62
C LEU A 37 -14.82 -53.07 1.06
N GLY A 38 -14.08 -52.06 0.64
CA GLY A 38 -14.63 -50.82 0.09
C GLY A 38 -15.11 -49.81 1.11
N ARG A 39 -14.97 -50.05 2.42
CA ARG A 39 -15.34 -49.10 3.48
C ARG A 39 -14.10 -48.64 4.21
N ALA A 40 -13.91 -47.31 4.26
CA ALA A 40 -12.87 -46.71 5.09
C ALA A 40 -13.21 -46.84 6.57
N GLN A 41 -12.20 -47.13 7.41
CA GLN A 41 -12.39 -47.25 8.85
C GLN A 41 -12.72 -45.88 9.46
N ARG A 42 -13.90 -45.80 10.11
CA ARG A 42 -14.38 -44.57 10.76
C ARG A 42 -13.98 -44.55 12.23
N LEU A 43 -13.85 -43.35 12.75
CA LEU A 43 -13.65 -43.11 14.18
C LEU A 43 -15.02 -42.92 14.87
N GLY A 44 -15.74 -44.03 15.09
CA GLY A 44 -17.11 -43.98 15.61
C GLY A 44 -18.10 -43.32 14.65
N ASP A 45 -19.16 -42.72 15.21
CA ASP A 45 -20.19 -42.00 14.46
C ASP A 45 -19.93 -40.47 14.43
N GLN A 46 -18.66 -40.07 14.53
CA GLN A 46 -18.27 -38.68 14.49
C GLN A 46 -18.13 -38.21 13.05
N TYR A 47 -18.52 -36.97 12.84
CA TYR A 47 -18.40 -36.28 11.56
C TYR A 47 -17.38 -35.14 11.66
N VAL A 48 -16.84 -34.79 10.52
CA VAL A 48 -15.89 -33.66 10.41
C VAL A 48 -16.60 -32.35 10.73
N ASP A 49 -16.07 -31.62 11.70
CA ASP A 49 -16.49 -30.26 12.02
C ASP A 49 -15.29 -29.34 11.75
N ASP A 50 -15.31 -28.65 10.60
CA ASP A 50 -14.27 -27.73 10.21
C ASP A 50 -14.77 -26.29 10.43
N PRO A 51 -14.07 -25.47 11.22
CA PRO A 51 -14.47 -24.09 11.51
C PRO A 51 -14.49 -23.20 10.27
N ASN A 52 -13.76 -23.57 9.21
CA ASN A 52 -13.69 -22.79 7.97
C ASN A 52 -14.91 -22.99 7.06
N LEU A 53 -15.77 -23.96 7.34
CA LEU A 53 -17.00 -24.22 6.59
C LEU A 53 -18.17 -23.46 7.21
N ASN A 54 -19.02 -22.86 6.35
CA ASN A 54 -20.29 -22.28 6.76
C ASN A 54 -21.26 -23.38 7.27
N GLU A 55 -22.26 -23.00 8.05
CA GLU A 55 -23.17 -23.95 8.70
C GLU A 55 -23.96 -24.79 7.68
N ASP A 56 -24.41 -24.18 6.58
CA ASP A 56 -25.05 -24.87 5.46
C ASP A 56 -24.11 -25.85 4.75
N GLU A 57 -22.83 -25.48 4.64
CA GLU A 57 -21.81 -26.33 4.03
C GLU A 57 -21.43 -27.50 4.94
N ARG A 58 -21.39 -27.30 6.26
CA ARG A 58 -21.16 -28.36 7.25
C ARG A 58 -22.25 -29.41 7.16
N GLN A 59 -23.49 -29.04 6.94
CA GLN A 59 -24.60 -29.99 6.75
C GLN A 59 -24.51 -30.70 5.40
N ARG A 60 -24.13 -30.02 4.35
CA ARG A 60 -24.04 -30.54 2.98
C ARG A 60 -22.84 -31.48 2.80
N TYR A 61 -21.68 -31.16 3.37
CA TYR A 61 -20.41 -31.91 3.27
C TYR A 61 -20.10 -32.64 4.57
N ARG A 62 -21.08 -33.35 5.10
CA ARG A 62 -20.97 -34.10 6.33
C ARG A 62 -20.19 -35.41 6.13
N TYR A 63 -18.87 -35.30 6.04
CA TYR A 63 -18.00 -36.43 5.89
C TYR A 63 -17.73 -37.14 7.23
N PRO A 64 -17.63 -38.52 7.23
CA PRO A 64 -17.30 -39.23 8.44
C PRO A 64 -15.84 -39.02 8.85
N LEU A 65 -15.60 -38.90 10.14
CA LEU A 65 -14.25 -38.83 10.67
C LEU A 65 -13.57 -40.20 10.54
N LEU A 66 -12.40 -40.25 9.90
CA LEU A 66 -11.66 -41.46 9.65
C LEU A 66 -10.69 -41.79 10.79
N ARG A 67 -10.42 -43.05 11.00
CA ARG A 67 -9.35 -43.54 11.86
C ARG A 67 -8.01 -43.39 11.11
N ILE A 68 -7.28 -42.35 11.37
CA ILE A 68 -5.98 -42.07 10.76
C ILE A 68 -4.89 -42.77 11.56
N LEU A 69 -4.05 -43.52 10.87
CA LEU A 69 -2.88 -44.18 11.42
C LEU A 69 -1.67 -43.25 11.27
N GLY A 70 -0.98 -43.00 12.38
CA GLY A 70 0.25 -42.21 12.44
C GLY A 70 1.46 -42.95 11.88
N PRO A 71 2.64 -42.34 11.90
CA PRO A 71 3.89 -42.97 11.47
C PRO A 71 4.26 -44.13 12.34
N GLY A 72 4.81 -45.19 11.72
CA GLY A 72 5.24 -46.40 12.40
C GLY A 72 4.82 -47.69 11.71
N TRP A 73 4.99 -48.79 12.42
CA TRP A 73 4.63 -50.09 11.96
C TRP A 73 3.16 -50.41 12.29
N HIS A 74 2.41 -50.82 11.28
CA HIS A 74 0.98 -51.16 11.43
C HIS A 74 0.66 -52.54 10.86
N PHE A 75 -0.33 -53.13 11.47
CA PHE A 75 -0.85 -54.43 11.03
C PHE A 75 -2.15 -54.22 10.25
N LYS A 76 -2.29 -54.90 9.11
CA LYS A 76 -3.50 -54.93 8.30
C LYS A 76 -3.92 -56.39 8.01
N TRP A 77 -5.21 -56.61 7.91
CA TRP A 77 -5.73 -57.87 7.43
C TRP A 77 -5.56 -58.02 5.91
N PRO A 78 -5.53 -59.26 5.37
CA PRO A 78 -5.32 -59.50 3.94
C PRO A 78 -6.31 -58.78 3.01
N TRP A 79 -7.54 -58.60 3.50
CA TRP A 79 -8.61 -57.89 2.77
C TRP A 79 -8.61 -56.38 2.97
N GLN A 80 -7.73 -55.87 3.79
CA GLN A 80 -7.58 -54.43 4.02
C GLN A 80 -6.53 -53.82 3.08
N LYS A 81 -6.86 -52.69 2.51
CA LYS A 81 -5.92 -51.87 1.71
C LYS A 81 -5.61 -50.60 2.48
N PRO A 82 -4.33 -50.25 2.71
CA PRO A 82 -3.97 -48.97 3.23
C PRO A 82 -4.02 -47.94 2.09
N VAL A 83 -4.68 -46.81 2.33
CA VAL A 83 -4.60 -45.61 1.52
C VAL A 83 -3.67 -44.69 2.28
N VAL A 84 -2.53 -44.36 1.67
CA VAL A 84 -1.46 -43.57 2.28
C VAL A 84 -1.35 -42.26 1.53
N GLU A 85 -1.46 -41.17 2.26
CA GLU A 85 -1.33 -39.80 1.71
C GLU A 85 -0.21 -39.05 2.43
N ASP A 86 0.49 -38.24 1.67
CA ASP A 86 1.54 -37.36 2.19
C ASP A 86 0.93 -36.08 2.74
N ILE A 87 1.21 -35.79 4.01
CA ILE A 87 0.73 -34.60 4.73
C ILE A 87 1.75 -33.47 4.75
N ALA A 88 2.91 -33.63 4.09
CA ALA A 88 3.89 -32.55 3.99
C ALA A 88 3.31 -31.36 3.21
N THR A 89 3.70 -30.16 3.61
CA THR A 89 3.34 -28.96 2.87
C THR A 89 3.98 -28.99 1.49
N ARG A 90 3.18 -28.85 0.46
CA ARG A 90 3.57 -28.81 -0.94
C ARG A 90 3.30 -27.42 -1.51
N SER A 91 4.13 -27.01 -2.47
CA SER A 91 3.89 -25.80 -3.24
C SER A 91 3.58 -26.14 -4.68
N ILE A 92 2.68 -25.35 -5.25
CA ILE A 92 2.42 -25.33 -6.69
C ILE A 92 2.69 -23.94 -7.16
N ASP A 93 3.66 -23.83 -8.06
CA ASP A 93 4.00 -22.58 -8.70
C ASP A 93 3.09 -22.38 -9.92
N ILE A 94 2.46 -21.23 -10.00
CA ILE A 94 1.61 -20.79 -11.10
C ILE A 94 2.42 -19.74 -11.85
N THR A 95 3.41 -20.22 -12.60
CA THR A 95 4.30 -19.38 -13.41
C THR A 95 4.34 -19.93 -14.83
N TRP A 96 4.70 -19.09 -15.76
CA TRP A 96 4.90 -19.54 -17.13
C TRP A 96 6.13 -20.46 -17.19
N ASP A 97 5.88 -21.75 -17.40
CA ASP A 97 6.93 -22.76 -17.59
C ASP A 97 6.71 -23.48 -18.93
N PRO A 98 7.52 -23.18 -19.95
CA PRO A 98 7.39 -23.81 -21.27
C PRO A 98 7.65 -25.31 -21.24
N THR A 99 8.35 -25.82 -20.22
CA THR A 99 8.66 -27.26 -20.12
C THR A 99 7.51 -28.07 -19.54
N LYS A 100 6.64 -27.46 -18.74
CA LYS A 100 5.50 -28.11 -18.09
C LYS A 100 4.15 -27.78 -18.72
N SER A 101 4.12 -27.03 -19.82
CA SER A 101 2.89 -26.53 -20.43
C SER A 101 2.01 -25.74 -19.45
N GLN A 102 2.64 -25.15 -18.43
CA GLN A 102 1.97 -24.28 -17.48
C GLN A 102 1.95 -22.86 -18.05
N SER A 103 0.80 -22.23 -17.98
CA SER A 103 0.62 -20.83 -18.38
C SER A 103 0.38 -19.97 -17.16
N THR A 104 0.83 -18.73 -17.22
CA THR A 104 0.42 -17.69 -16.27
C THR A 104 -1.10 -17.58 -16.23
N ILE A 105 -1.65 -17.19 -15.09
CA ILE A 105 -3.06 -16.88 -15.03
C ILE A 105 -3.29 -15.53 -15.71
N GLU A 106 -4.03 -15.57 -16.80
CA GLU A 106 -4.47 -14.33 -17.46
C GLU A 106 -5.71 -13.77 -16.75
N ALA A 107 -5.65 -12.51 -16.38
CA ALA A 107 -6.78 -11.76 -15.82
C ALA A 107 -6.90 -10.39 -16.48
N VAL A 108 -8.13 -9.88 -16.54
CA VAL A 108 -8.42 -8.55 -17.09
C VAL A 108 -8.66 -7.61 -15.91
N THR A 109 -7.99 -6.48 -15.90
CA THR A 109 -8.16 -5.45 -14.87
C THR A 109 -9.40 -4.59 -15.13
N LYS A 110 -9.76 -3.74 -14.18
CA LYS A 110 -10.85 -2.75 -14.31
C LYS A 110 -10.66 -1.85 -15.55
N ASP A 111 -9.43 -1.54 -15.92
CA ASP A 111 -9.08 -0.71 -17.09
C ASP A 111 -9.08 -1.50 -18.41
N ASN A 112 -9.65 -2.70 -18.40
CA ASN A 112 -9.70 -3.62 -19.57
C ASN A 112 -8.31 -3.99 -20.12
N LEU A 113 -7.30 -4.03 -19.25
CA LEU A 113 -5.95 -4.46 -19.59
C LEU A 113 -5.76 -5.93 -19.20
N THR A 114 -5.36 -6.77 -20.15
CA THR A 114 -5.00 -8.16 -19.88
C THR A 114 -3.63 -8.22 -19.22
N THR A 115 -3.54 -8.90 -18.07
CA THR A 115 -2.29 -9.08 -17.34
C THR A 115 -2.04 -10.55 -17.07
N GLY A 116 -0.76 -10.95 -17.11
CA GLY A 116 -0.30 -12.23 -16.59
C GLY A 116 -0.07 -12.13 -15.08
N ILE A 117 -0.52 -13.12 -14.35
CA ILE A 117 -0.36 -13.18 -12.89
C ILE A 117 0.35 -14.46 -12.54
N ASP A 118 1.49 -14.31 -11.88
CA ASP A 118 2.27 -15.40 -11.34
C ASP A 118 2.01 -15.52 -9.83
N GLY A 119 1.96 -16.76 -9.36
CA GLY A 119 1.69 -17.02 -7.97
C GLY A 119 2.20 -18.38 -7.50
N GLN A 120 2.08 -18.61 -6.21
CA GLN A 120 2.41 -19.87 -5.56
C GLN A 120 1.30 -20.20 -4.57
N LEU A 121 0.78 -21.42 -4.67
CA LEU A 121 -0.15 -21.97 -3.71
C LEU A 121 0.56 -23.01 -2.84
N ARG A 122 0.58 -22.78 -1.52
CA ARG A 122 1.10 -23.74 -0.53
C ARG A 122 -0.05 -24.41 0.17
N TRP A 123 0.00 -25.72 0.20
CA TRP A 123 -1.08 -26.51 0.71
C TRP A 123 -0.59 -27.81 1.34
N ARG A 124 -1.41 -28.39 2.19
CA ARG A 124 -1.22 -29.73 2.74
C ARG A 124 -2.55 -30.45 2.87
N VAL A 125 -2.51 -31.77 3.03
CA VAL A 125 -3.72 -32.56 3.27
C VAL A 125 -4.21 -32.30 4.68
N ALA A 126 -5.50 -31.92 4.82
CA ALA A 126 -6.13 -31.69 6.10
C ALA A 126 -6.36 -33.01 6.83
N GLN A 127 -5.71 -33.21 7.98
CA GLN A 127 -5.90 -34.41 8.78
C GLN A 127 -7.32 -34.50 9.36
N SER A 128 -7.97 -33.35 9.61
CA SER A 128 -9.36 -33.30 10.08
C SER A 128 -10.35 -33.84 9.06
N ASN A 129 -10.13 -33.59 7.77
CA ASN A 129 -11.05 -33.97 6.69
C ASN A 129 -10.38 -34.85 5.63
N PHE A 130 -9.66 -35.86 6.08
CA PHE A 130 -8.96 -36.82 5.21
C PHE A 130 -9.88 -37.57 4.26
N TYR A 131 -11.17 -37.77 4.64
CA TYR A 131 -12.15 -38.42 3.80
C TYR A 131 -12.42 -37.63 2.51
N ALA A 132 -12.63 -36.34 2.62
CA ALA A 132 -12.90 -35.47 1.47
C ALA A 132 -11.75 -35.49 0.46
N TYR A 133 -10.51 -35.46 0.95
CA TYR A 133 -9.33 -35.51 0.10
C TYR A 133 -9.16 -36.83 -0.64
N SER A 134 -9.21 -37.96 0.09
CA SER A 134 -8.87 -39.29 -0.49
C SER A 134 -10.03 -39.96 -1.19
N PHE A 135 -11.29 -39.64 -0.84
CA PHE A 135 -12.49 -40.37 -1.29
C PHE A 135 -13.62 -39.44 -1.77
N GLY A 136 -13.53 -38.12 -1.54
CA GLY A 136 -14.62 -37.21 -1.81
C GLY A 136 -14.71 -36.81 -3.28
N VAL A 137 -13.58 -36.50 -3.87
CA VAL A 137 -13.48 -35.98 -5.25
C VAL A 137 -12.23 -36.54 -5.92
N ASP A 138 -12.30 -36.77 -7.21
CA ASP A 138 -11.12 -37.02 -8.03
C ASP A 138 -10.38 -35.73 -8.26
N SER A 139 -9.07 -35.68 -8.00
CA SER A 139 -8.22 -34.48 -8.14
C SER A 139 -8.72 -33.25 -7.33
N PRO A 140 -8.82 -33.32 -5.99
CA PRO A 140 -9.33 -32.21 -5.17
C PRO A 140 -8.55 -30.91 -5.35
N LEU A 141 -7.27 -31.01 -5.70
CA LEU A 141 -6.41 -29.85 -5.94
C LEU A 141 -6.81 -29.06 -7.18
N GLU A 142 -7.23 -29.73 -8.26
CA GLU A 142 -7.68 -29.05 -9.49
C GLU A 142 -8.94 -28.22 -9.22
N HIS A 143 -9.84 -28.71 -8.36
CA HIS A 143 -11.02 -27.95 -7.96
C HIS A 143 -10.66 -26.68 -7.16
N VAL A 144 -9.72 -26.80 -6.23
CA VAL A 144 -9.24 -25.65 -5.45
C VAL A 144 -8.53 -24.64 -6.35
N MET A 145 -7.72 -25.14 -7.29
CA MET A 145 -7.04 -24.27 -8.28
C MET A 145 -8.03 -23.55 -9.21
N GLY A 146 -9.06 -24.25 -9.69
CA GLY A 146 -10.11 -23.65 -10.50
C GLY A 146 -10.84 -22.53 -9.75
N TYR A 147 -11.14 -22.75 -8.48
CA TYR A 147 -11.75 -21.72 -7.63
C TYR A 147 -10.78 -20.55 -7.39
N PHE A 148 -9.52 -20.83 -7.08
CA PHE A 148 -8.48 -19.81 -6.90
C PHE A 148 -8.38 -18.90 -8.13
N VAL A 149 -8.29 -19.47 -9.33
CA VAL A 149 -8.24 -18.71 -10.58
C VAL A 149 -9.50 -17.87 -10.79
N SER A 150 -10.67 -18.41 -10.47
CA SER A 150 -11.94 -17.70 -10.60
C SER A 150 -12.04 -16.48 -9.68
N VAL A 151 -11.73 -16.67 -8.39
CA VAL A 151 -11.74 -15.60 -7.39
C VAL A 151 -10.68 -14.54 -7.70
N LEU A 152 -9.51 -14.98 -8.16
CA LEU A 152 -8.44 -14.08 -8.56
C LEU A 152 -8.87 -13.16 -9.71
N ARG A 153 -9.45 -13.74 -10.77
CA ARG A 153 -9.96 -12.97 -11.92
C ARG A 153 -11.03 -11.97 -11.50
N GLU A 154 -11.97 -12.41 -10.67
CA GLU A 154 -13.03 -11.55 -10.15
C GLU A 154 -12.44 -10.38 -9.32
N ARG A 155 -11.49 -10.68 -8.44
CA ARG A 155 -10.89 -9.66 -7.58
C ARG A 155 -10.05 -8.66 -8.38
N VAL A 156 -9.28 -9.13 -9.36
CA VAL A 156 -8.46 -8.26 -10.23
C VAL A 156 -9.33 -7.35 -11.09
N ALA A 157 -10.44 -7.88 -11.63
CA ALA A 157 -11.37 -7.10 -12.44
C ALA A 157 -12.10 -5.99 -11.64
N ASN A 158 -12.32 -6.21 -10.35
CA ASN A 158 -13.08 -5.28 -9.49
C ASN A 158 -12.17 -4.55 -8.48
N PHE A 159 -10.85 -4.65 -8.62
CA PHE A 159 -9.95 -4.05 -7.65
C PHE A 159 -9.99 -2.53 -7.71
N THR A 160 -10.20 -1.91 -6.56
CA THR A 160 -10.06 -0.47 -6.35
C THR A 160 -9.16 -0.27 -5.14
N ASP A 161 -8.16 0.60 -5.25
CA ASP A 161 -7.23 0.86 -4.14
C ASP A 161 -7.97 1.62 -3.02
N PRO A 162 -8.11 1.04 -1.83
CA PRO A 162 -8.73 1.72 -0.70
C PRO A 162 -7.90 2.91 -0.18
N ARG A 163 -6.62 2.99 -0.56
CA ARG A 163 -5.70 4.07 -0.17
C ARG A 163 -5.53 5.13 -1.25
N GLY A 164 -6.02 4.90 -2.47
CA GLY A 164 -5.88 5.81 -3.60
C GLY A 164 -6.50 7.18 -3.37
N GLN A 165 -7.56 7.27 -2.57
CA GLN A 165 -8.16 8.53 -2.12
C GLN A 165 -7.32 9.28 -1.08
N SER A 166 -6.46 8.57 -0.35
CA SER A 166 -5.69 9.12 0.78
C SER A 166 -4.49 9.98 0.35
N LEU A 167 -3.96 9.83 -0.85
CA LEU A 167 -2.83 10.62 -1.34
C LEU A 167 -3.26 12.02 -1.84
N VAL A 168 -4.53 12.20 -2.16
CA VAL A 168 -5.11 13.50 -2.55
C VAL A 168 -5.69 14.23 -1.34
N ASP A 169 -6.19 13.51 -0.34
CA ASP A 169 -6.75 14.09 0.90
C ASP A 169 -5.67 14.53 1.93
N GLY A 170 -4.44 14.08 1.79
CA GLY A 170 -3.35 14.34 2.74
C GLY A 170 -2.58 15.64 2.53
N GLY A 171 -2.94 16.51 1.64
CA GLY A 171 -2.19 17.75 1.39
C GLY A 171 -3.05 18.87 0.88
N GLU A 172 -3.52 19.76 1.76
CA GLU A 172 -3.72 21.22 1.54
C GLU A 172 -3.83 21.77 0.09
N LEU A 173 -4.48 21.04 -0.83
CA LEU A 173 -4.88 21.58 -2.12
C LEU A 173 -6.25 22.26 -2.08
N ALA A 174 -6.86 22.36 -0.90
CA ALA A 174 -8.11 23.09 -0.67
C ALA A 174 -8.03 24.62 -0.83
N GLY A 175 -6.85 25.15 -1.21
CA GLY A 175 -6.64 26.59 -1.38
C GLY A 175 -6.41 27.06 -2.82
N ALA A 176 -6.43 26.19 -3.81
CA ALA A 176 -6.34 26.61 -5.22
C ALA A 176 -7.73 26.76 -5.82
N GLU A 177 -8.32 27.93 -5.66
CA GLU A 177 -9.49 28.37 -6.43
C GLU A 177 -9.15 28.34 -7.93
N GLY A 178 -9.48 27.25 -8.63
CA GLY A 178 -9.31 27.20 -10.09
C GLY A 178 -9.29 25.86 -10.76
N GLY A 179 -9.12 24.75 -10.05
CA GLY A 179 -9.20 23.40 -10.62
C GLY A 179 -10.42 22.68 -10.07
N GLY A 180 -11.44 22.42 -10.91
CA GLY A 180 -12.64 21.74 -10.47
C GLY A 180 -12.33 20.37 -9.84
N PRO A 181 -13.20 19.89 -8.93
CA PRO A 181 -13.04 18.59 -8.27
C PRO A 181 -12.98 17.41 -9.26
N GLU A 182 -13.48 17.58 -10.49
CA GLU A 182 -13.38 16.60 -11.57
C GLU A 182 -11.95 16.35 -12.06
N LEU A 183 -11.12 17.39 -12.19
CA LEU A 183 -9.73 17.26 -12.65
C LEU A 183 -8.84 16.59 -11.60
N ALA A 184 -9.12 16.83 -10.32
CA ALA A 184 -8.42 16.17 -9.22
C ALA A 184 -8.81 14.68 -9.11
N ALA A 185 -10.06 14.32 -9.40
CA ALA A 185 -10.54 12.95 -9.44
C ALA A 185 -9.96 12.19 -10.64
N GLU A 186 -9.91 12.77 -11.84
CA GLU A 186 -9.27 12.15 -13.02
C GLU A 186 -7.77 11.94 -12.84
N LEU A 187 -7.06 12.85 -12.17
CA LEU A 187 -5.64 12.71 -11.87
C LEU A 187 -5.37 11.71 -10.72
N SER A 188 -6.37 11.41 -9.89
CA SER A 188 -6.26 10.47 -8.77
C SER A 188 -6.61 9.03 -9.17
N GLU A 189 -7.31 8.80 -10.27
CA GLU A 189 -7.53 7.45 -10.80
C GLU A 189 -6.20 6.88 -11.28
N GLY A 190 -5.51 6.20 -10.36
CA GLY A 190 -4.33 5.42 -10.67
C GLY A 190 -4.66 4.32 -11.67
N VAL A 191 -3.72 3.97 -12.52
CA VAL A 191 -3.89 2.79 -13.37
C VAL A 191 -4.01 1.58 -12.47
N SER A 192 -5.09 0.83 -12.59
CA SER A 192 -5.47 -0.30 -11.72
C SER A 192 -4.34 -1.34 -11.53
N ILE A 193 -3.50 -1.56 -12.53
CA ILE A 193 -2.33 -2.46 -12.43
C ILE A 193 -1.31 -1.98 -11.40
N ASN A 194 -1.01 -0.68 -11.36
CA ASN A 194 -0.07 -0.14 -10.39
C ASN A 194 -0.62 -0.24 -8.96
N ASP A 195 -1.92 -0.06 -8.82
CA ASP A 195 -2.59 -0.17 -7.53
C ASP A 195 -2.64 -1.63 -7.06
N LEU A 196 -2.86 -2.58 -7.96
CA LEU A 196 -2.73 -4.01 -7.69
C LEU A 196 -1.31 -4.38 -7.23
N ARG A 197 -0.27 -3.91 -7.94
CA ARG A 197 1.14 -4.17 -7.58
C ARG A 197 1.52 -3.60 -6.21
N LYS A 198 1.00 -2.42 -5.86
CA LYS A 198 1.24 -1.79 -4.53
C LYS A 198 0.52 -2.51 -3.40
N ASN A 199 -0.64 -3.09 -3.68
CA ASN A 199 -1.51 -3.72 -2.69
C ASN A 199 -1.49 -5.25 -2.74
N LEU A 200 -0.40 -5.87 -3.26
CA LEU A 200 -0.21 -7.32 -3.28
C LEU A 200 -0.48 -8.01 -1.94
N PRO A 201 -0.03 -7.50 -0.78
CA PRO A 201 -0.35 -8.12 0.50
C PRO A 201 -1.86 -8.21 0.78
N LEU A 202 -2.60 -7.15 0.49
CA LEU A 202 -4.06 -7.13 0.66
C LEU A 202 -4.76 -8.14 -0.27
N LEU A 203 -4.25 -8.28 -1.49
CA LEU A 203 -4.75 -9.26 -2.45
C LEU A 203 -4.47 -10.69 -1.98
N ASN A 204 -3.28 -10.95 -1.45
CA ASN A 204 -2.89 -12.25 -0.91
C ASN A 204 -3.75 -12.64 0.30
N ASP A 205 -3.95 -11.73 1.26
CA ASP A 205 -4.80 -11.97 2.43
C ASP A 205 -6.25 -12.29 2.02
N TYR A 206 -6.78 -11.56 1.05
CA TYR A 206 -8.11 -11.81 0.50
C TYR A 206 -8.20 -13.19 -0.16
N MET A 207 -7.22 -13.53 -1.01
CA MET A 207 -7.18 -14.81 -1.71
C MET A 207 -7.06 -15.98 -0.73
N GLU A 208 -6.21 -15.84 0.28
CA GLU A 208 -6.06 -16.85 1.33
C GLU A 208 -7.37 -17.07 2.09
N GLN A 209 -8.05 -16.00 2.49
CA GLN A 209 -9.32 -16.08 3.21
C GLN A 209 -10.42 -16.76 2.38
N GLN A 210 -10.57 -16.40 1.10
CA GLN A 210 -11.57 -16.96 0.23
C GLN A 210 -11.30 -18.44 -0.11
N CYS A 211 -10.06 -18.80 -0.31
CA CYS A 211 -9.68 -20.15 -0.68
C CYS A 211 -9.66 -21.13 0.50
N ARG A 212 -9.55 -20.65 1.75
CA ARG A 212 -9.58 -21.52 2.95
C ARG A 212 -10.87 -22.32 3.06
N ALA A 213 -12.02 -21.69 2.87
CA ALA A 213 -13.32 -22.37 2.94
C ALA A 213 -13.46 -23.45 1.86
N THR A 214 -13.02 -23.15 0.64
CA THR A 214 -13.06 -24.11 -0.47
C THR A 214 -12.05 -25.24 -0.26
N GLY A 215 -10.84 -24.93 0.23
CA GLY A 215 -9.84 -25.94 0.59
C GLY A 215 -10.37 -26.91 1.64
N ALA A 216 -10.98 -26.40 2.70
CA ALA A 216 -11.57 -27.22 3.77
C ALA A 216 -12.65 -28.17 3.26
N ARG A 217 -13.47 -27.74 2.29
CA ARG A 217 -14.49 -28.56 1.64
C ARG A 217 -13.93 -29.82 0.97
N TYR A 218 -12.75 -29.69 0.37
CA TYR A 218 -12.06 -30.77 -0.33
C TYR A 218 -10.98 -31.47 0.51
N GLY A 219 -10.88 -31.16 1.80
CA GLY A 219 -9.88 -31.77 2.69
C GLY A 219 -8.45 -31.25 2.42
N ILE A 220 -8.33 -30.05 1.90
CA ILE A 220 -7.06 -29.34 1.70
C ILE A 220 -6.97 -28.21 2.72
N GLU A 221 -5.88 -28.17 3.44
CA GLU A 221 -5.51 -27.05 4.31
C GLU A 221 -4.55 -26.15 3.55
N LEU A 222 -4.98 -24.92 3.30
CA LEU A 222 -4.15 -23.91 2.65
C LEU A 222 -3.24 -23.24 3.68
N ASP A 223 -1.95 -23.31 3.43
CA ASP A 223 -0.92 -22.66 4.23
C ASP A 223 -0.73 -21.20 3.78
N ALA A 224 -0.64 -20.97 2.47
CA ALA A 224 -0.56 -19.64 1.89
C ALA A 224 -1.02 -19.64 0.43
N ALA A 225 -1.67 -18.54 0.03
CA ALA A 225 -1.97 -18.23 -1.36
C ALA A 225 -1.25 -16.93 -1.73
N LEU A 226 -0.11 -17.04 -2.41
CA LEU A 226 0.78 -15.93 -2.68
C LEU A 226 0.75 -15.58 -4.17
N ILE A 227 0.40 -14.35 -4.48
CA ILE A 227 0.63 -13.76 -5.79
C ILE A 227 1.99 -13.09 -5.73
N THR A 228 2.89 -13.49 -6.62
CA THR A 228 4.28 -13.03 -6.60
C THR A 228 4.52 -11.90 -7.58
N GLN A 229 3.84 -11.92 -8.72
CA GLN A 229 4.07 -10.97 -9.79
C GLN A 229 2.81 -10.73 -10.62
N ILE A 230 2.64 -9.51 -11.11
CA ILE A 230 1.57 -9.13 -12.03
C ILE A 230 2.24 -8.45 -13.22
N ASP A 231 2.21 -9.08 -14.37
CA ASP A 231 2.90 -8.63 -15.57
C ASP A 231 1.91 -8.27 -16.68
N PRO A 232 1.79 -7.00 -17.02
CA PRO A 232 1.10 -6.59 -18.22
C PRO A 232 1.93 -6.88 -19.47
N PRO A 233 1.34 -6.88 -20.66
CA PRO A 233 2.08 -6.93 -21.92
C PRO A 233 3.18 -5.86 -21.98
N ALA A 234 4.32 -6.17 -22.61
CA ALA A 234 5.50 -5.31 -22.61
C ALA A 234 5.24 -3.89 -23.16
N GLU A 235 4.29 -3.72 -24.07
CA GLU A 235 3.89 -2.42 -24.60
C GLU A 235 3.18 -1.57 -23.53
N VAL A 236 2.29 -2.19 -22.77
CA VAL A 236 1.56 -1.55 -21.68
C VAL A 236 2.52 -1.20 -20.56
N ASP A 237 3.45 -2.08 -20.21
CA ASP A 237 4.44 -1.82 -19.14
C ASP A 237 5.34 -0.62 -19.48
N ARG A 238 5.75 -0.48 -20.73
CA ARG A 238 6.50 0.70 -21.21
C ARG A 238 5.67 1.97 -21.10
N ALA A 239 4.40 1.94 -21.51
CA ALA A 239 3.51 3.08 -21.41
C ALA A 239 3.26 3.49 -19.94
N LEU A 240 3.04 2.50 -19.06
CA LEU A 240 2.88 2.73 -17.61
C LEU A 240 4.13 3.33 -16.98
N SER A 241 5.30 2.83 -17.38
CA SER A 241 6.59 3.36 -16.91
C SER A 241 6.79 4.81 -17.34
N ALA A 242 6.42 5.15 -18.58
CA ALA A 242 6.45 6.52 -19.08
C ALA A 242 5.48 7.44 -18.33
N ILE A 243 4.25 7.00 -18.08
CA ILE A 243 3.25 7.74 -17.30
C ILE A 243 3.76 7.99 -15.87
N ASN A 244 4.31 6.97 -15.21
CA ASN A 244 4.84 7.10 -13.86
C ASN A 244 6.04 8.05 -13.81
N SER A 245 6.93 7.98 -14.80
CA SER A 245 8.07 8.91 -14.93
C SER A 245 7.58 10.34 -15.09
N THR A 246 6.61 10.57 -15.97
CA THR A 246 6.02 11.90 -16.20
C THR A 246 5.33 12.44 -14.94
N ARG A 247 4.55 11.60 -14.23
CA ARG A 247 3.92 11.99 -12.97
C ARG A 247 4.94 12.38 -11.91
N ASN A 248 6.02 11.61 -11.78
CA ASN A 248 7.10 11.92 -10.85
C ASN A 248 7.80 13.24 -11.22
N GLN A 249 8.01 13.50 -12.52
CA GLN A 249 8.59 14.76 -12.99
C GLN A 249 7.67 15.94 -12.66
N VAL A 250 6.38 15.83 -12.96
CA VAL A 250 5.39 16.88 -12.65
C VAL A 250 5.32 17.14 -11.14
N ALA A 251 5.33 16.10 -10.33
CA ALA A 251 5.33 16.25 -8.87
C ALA A 251 6.60 16.96 -8.37
N ALA A 252 7.75 16.65 -8.94
CA ALA A 252 9.02 17.34 -8.64
C ALA A 252 8.98 18.82 -9.08
N ASP A 253 8.46 19.09 -10.28
CA ASP A 253 8.33 20.45 -10.80
C ASP A 253 7.39 21.31 -9.93
N ILE A 254 6.25 20.74 -9.51
CA ILE A 254 5.31 21.42 -8.58
C ILE A 254 5.99 21.69 -7.23
N SER A 255 6.72 20.71 -6.70
CA SER A 255 7.44 20.88 -5.43
C SER A 255 8.50 21.98 -5.52
N THR A 256 9.26 22.02 -6.63
CA THR A 256 10.25 23.05 -6.89
C THR A 256 9.59 24.43 -7.02
N ALA A 257 8.52 24.54 -7.81
CA ALA A 257 7.79 25.79 -7.96
C ALA A 257 7.22 26.33 -6.65
N ARG A 258 6.72 25.44 -5.78
CA ARG A 258 6.27 25.82 -4.43
C ARG A 258 7.41 26.34 -3.57
N ALA A 259 8.54 25.63 -3.56
CA ALA A 259 9.72 26.06 -2.81
C ALA A 259 10.23 27.44 -3.29
N ASP A 260 10.25 27.67 -4.60
CA ASP A 260 10.63 28.95 -5.18
C ASP A 260 9.65 30.09 -4.79
N ALA A 261 8.35 29.78 -4.82
CA ALA A 261 7.33 30.74 -4.38
C ALA A 261 7.45 31.09 -2.89
N GLU A 262 7.65 30.10 -2.03
CA GLU A 262 7.88 30.35 -0.59
C GLU A 262 9.16 31.15 -0.33
N GLN A 263 10.22 30.85 -1.08
CA GLN A 263 11.46 31.62 -1.01
C GLN A 263 11.23 33.07 -1.43
N GLN A 264 10.52 33.36 -2.53
CA GLN A 264 10.18 34.71 -2.97
C GLN A 264 9.33 35.44 -1.95
N ILE A 265 8.33 34.80 -1.37
CA ILE A 265 7.49 35.37 -0.30
C ILE A 265 8.35 35.73 0.91
N THR A 266 9.25 34.85 1.32
CA THR A 266 10.15 35.08 2.46
C THR A 266 11.13 36.23 2.19
N MET A 267 11.71 36.24 0.98
CA MET A 267 12.58 37.34 0.54
C MET A 267 11.84 38.67 0.51
N SER A 268 10.62 38.70 -0.02
CA SER A 268 9.77 39.90 -0.05
C SER A 268 9.44 40.40 1.35
N LYS A 269 9.04 39.50 2.27
CA LYS A 269 8.79 39.87 3.67
C LYS A 269 10.02 40.47 4.35
N ARG A 270 11.20 39.85 4.14
CA ARG A 270 12.48 40.40 4.66
C ARG A 270 12.82 41.76 4.05
N ALA A 271 12.62 41.96 2.74
CA ALA A 271 12.85 43.21 2.09
C ALA A 271 11.97 44.35 2.67
N VAL A 272 10.69 44.07 2.90
CA VAL A 272 9.76 45.00 3.55
C VAL A 272 10.20 45.31 4.99
N GLU A 273 10.62 44.31 5.75
CA GLU A 273 11.11 44.50 7.11
C GLU A 273 12.39 45.36 7.15
N ILE A 274 13.34 45.09 6.25
CA ILE A 274 14.57 45.88 6.13
C ILE A 274 14.23 47.35 5.73
N ALA A 275 13.34 47.53 4.75
CA ALA A 275 12.92 48.89 4.34
C ALA A 275 12.21 49.62 5.48
N SER A 276 11.34 48.94 6.22
CA SER A 276 10.65 49.51 7.40
C SER A 276 11.64 49.87 8.50
N ASN A 277 12.59 49.00 8.81
CA ASN A 277 13.61 49.25 9.82
C ASN A 277 14.54 50.40 9.42
N ASN A 278 14.94 50.48 8.14
CA ASN A 278 15.75 51.58 7.63
C ASN A 278 14.99 52.91 7.74
N ALA A 279 13.73 52.93 7.32
CA ALA A 279 12.89 54.12 7.43
C ALA A 279 12.70 54.56 8.90
N GLN A 280 12.49 53.59 9.81
CA GLN A 280 12.43 53.89 11.24
C GLN A 280 13.75 54.43 11.78
N ALA A 281 14.89 53.86 11.35
CA ALA A 281 16.21 54.31 11.75
C ALA A 281 16.50 55.74 11.29
N GLU A 282 16.04 56.13 10.08
CA GLU A 282 16.14 57.50 9.57
C GLU A 282 15.23 58.48 10.31
N VAL A 283 14.01 58.03 10.67
CA VAL A 283 13.02 58.89 11.33
C VAL A 283 13.29 59.03 12.83
N ALA A 284 13.87 58.00 13.48
CA ALA A 284 14.11 58.00 14.92
C ALA A 284 14.90 59.22 15.42
N PRO A 285 16.06 59.61 14.81
CA PRO A 285 16.82 60.77 15.26
C PRO A 285 16.07 62.08 15.02
N LEU A 286 15.28 62.16 13.94
CA LEU A 286 14.44 63.32 13.68
C LEU A 286 13.32 63.47 14.68
N LYS A 287 12.71 62.40 15.09
CA LYS A 287 11.66 62.36 16.11
C LYS A 287 12.20 62.70 17.49
N GLU A 288 13.40 62.26 17.82
CA GLU A 288 14.10 62.62 19.05
C GLU A 288 14.46 64.10 19.07
N LEU A 289 15.00 64.64 17.97
CA LEU A 289 15.27 66.04 17.81
C LEU A 289 14.01 66.90 17.91
N ALA A 290 12.91 66.47 17.28
CA ALA A 290 11.62 67.14 17.38
C ALA A 290 11.10 67.17 18.82
N GLY A 291 11.28 66.04 19.52
CA GLY A 291 10.92 65.89 20.96
C GLY A 291 11.74 66.83 21.83
N THR A 292 13.05 66.93 21.62
CA THR A 292 13.93 67.83 22.36
C THR A 292 13.60 69.27 22.09
N LEU A 293 13.35 69.63 20.83
CA LEU A 293 12.95 71.01 20.45
C LEU A 293 11.59 71.37 21.05
N LYS A 294 10.64 70.47 21.07
CA LYS A 294 9.34 70.69 21.72
C LYS A 294 9.48 70.86 23.21
N GLY A 295 10.31 70.06 23.89
CA GLY A 295 10.58 70.19 25.31
C GLY A 295 11.27 71.48 25.70
N ILE A 296 12.22 72.00 24.86
CA ILE A 296 12.87 73.28 25.05
C ILE A 296 11.88 74.47 24.84
N LYS A 297 10.96 74.34 23.90
CA LYS A 297 9.91 75.34 23.65
C LYS A 297 8.92 75.42 24.80
N GLU A 298 8.53 74.29 25.35
CA GLU A 298 7.56 74.22 26.46
C GLU A 298 8.13 74.69 27.79
N LYS A 299 9.40 74.36 28.09
CA LYS A 299 10.05 74.75 29.37
C LYS A 299 10.72 76.14 29.40
N GLY A 300 11.26 76.60 28.25
CA GLY A 300 12.05 77.80 28.17
C GLY A 300 11.51 78.87 27.24
N GLY A 301 10.39 78.66 26.57
CA GLY A 301 9.75 79.57 25.65
C GLY A 301 10.55 79.87 24.35
N PRO A 302 10.08 80.81 23.55
CA PRO A 302 10.71 81.16 22.25
C PRO A 302 12.19 81.58 22.31
N PRO A 303 12.66 82.26 23.37
CA PRO A 303 14.06 82.70 23.46
C PRO A 303 15.02 81.52 23.68
N ALA A 304 14.63 80.51 24.46
CA ALA A 304 15.46 79.31 24.68
C ALA A 304 15.62 78.48 23.41
N LEU A 305 14.59 78.41 22.60
CA LEU A 305 14.61 77.69 21.33
C LEU A 305 15.56 78.44 20.34
N ALA A 306 15.47 79.78 20.29
CA ALA A 306 16.35 80.58 19.44
C ALA A 306 17.83 80.47 19.86
N ALA A 307 18.11 80.44 21.18
CA ALA A 307 19.47 80.25 21.70
C ALA A 307 19.99 78.78 21.32
N TYR A 308 19.18 77.79 21.44
CA TYR A 308 19.54 76.38 21.06
C TYR A 308 19.87 76.32 19.57
N ILE A 309 19.04 76.90 18.70
CA ILE A 309 19.25 76.89 17.24
C ILE A 309 20.53 77.65 16.92
N ARG A 310 20.78 78.79 17.59
CA ARG A 310 22.02 79.57 17.39
C ARG A 310 23.25 78.74 17.79
N ASN A 311 23.22 78.06 18.94
CA ASN A 311 24.33 77.21 19.40
C ASN A 311 24.60 76.07 18.46
N MET A 312 23.55 75.44 17.89
CA MET A 312 23.66 74.34 16.88
C MET A 312 24.25 74.83 15.55
N ARG A 313 24.05 76.09 15.19
CA ARG A 313 24.64 76.71 13.96
C ARG A 313 26.11 77.02 14.12
N ILE A 314 26.62 77.31 15.32
CA ILE A 314 28.03 77.71 15.54
C ILE A 314 29.02 76.68 15.00
N PRO A 315 28.93 75.38 15.32
CA PRO A 315 29.86 74.36 14.80
C PRO A 315 29.70 74.12 13.29
N LEU A 316 28.53 74.39 12.72
CA LEU A 316 28.31 74.31 11.27
C LEU A 316 28.99 75.44 10.55
N LEU A 317 28.92 76.67 11.11
CA LEU A 317 29.61 77.84 10.59
C LEU A 317 31.13 77.66 10.66
N GLY A 318 31.65 77.07 11.73
CA GLY A 318 33.07 76.73 11.88
C GLY A 318 33.62 75.76 10.84
N ARG A 319 32.77 74.94 10.26
CA ARG A 319 33.11 73.96 9.20
C ARG A 319 32.87 74.48 7.78
N ALA A 320 32.23 75.64 7.65
CA ALA A 320 31.90 76.21 6.33
C ALA A 320 33.12 76.80 5.67
N LYS A 321 33.48 76.38 4.46
CA LYS A 321 34.56 76.93 3.63
C LYS A 321 34.22 78.26 3.05
N ARG A 322 32.97 78.69 2.95
CA ARG A 322 32.49 79.94 2.41
C ARG A 322 31.15 80.30 3.05
N ILE A 323 31.06 81.53 3.59
CA ILE A 323 29.81 82.04 4.15
C ILE A 323 29.34 83.16 3.20
N VAL A 324 28.12 82.99 2.66
CA VAL A 324 27.49 84.04 1.82
C VAL A 324 26.30 84.57 2.62
N GLN A 325 26.39 85.85 2.98
CA GLN A 325 25.30 86.54 3.64
C GLN A 325 24.43 87.24 2.61
N VAL A 326 23.22 86.72 2.43
CA VAL A 326 22.22 87.36 1.57
C VAL A 326 21.39 88.32 2.43
N THR A 327 21.57 89.62 2.22
CA THR A 327 20.73 90.62 2.87
C THR A 327 19.45 90.75 2.04
N THR A 328 18.39 90.16 2.54
CA THR A 328 17.04 90.28 1.96
C THR A 328 16.52 91.67 2.35
N THR A 329 16.61 92.64 1.43
CA THR A 329 15.84 93.86 1.54
C THR A 329 14.38 93.55 1.30
N THR A 330 13.61 93.67 2.35
CA THR A 330 12.14 93.50 2.30
C THR A 330 11.57 94.67 1.45
N SER A 331 11.23 94.39 0.23
CA SER A 331 10.32 95.20 -0.56
C SER A 331 8.95 94.56 -0.55
N ALA A 332 8.01 95.37 -0.12
CA ALA A 332 6.61 94.96 0.10
C ALA A 332 5.82 94.81 -1.20
N ALA A 333 4.92 93.85 -1.09
CA ALA A 333 3.57 93.77 -1.67
C ALA A 333 3.39 93.40 -3.16
N PRO A 334 2.19 93.11 -3.61
CA PRO A 334 1.67 91.79 -3.80
C PRO A 334 1.20 91.58 -5.24
N ALA A 335 1.06 90.37 -5.70
CA ALA A 335 0.13 90.10 -6.80
C ALA A 335 -0.29 88.58 -6.78
N ALA A 336 -1.54 88.45 -6.63
CA ALA A 336 -2.28 87.30 -7.03
C ALA A 336 -2.09 87.02 -8.53
N ILE A 337 -2.25 85.76 -8.93
CA ILE A 337 -2.81 85.21 -10.18
C ILE A 337 -2.54 83.75 -10.16
N ASP A 338 -3.58 82.98 -9.94
CA ASP A 338 -4.50 82.31 -10.90
C ASP A 338 -3.94 81.07 -11.57
N GLY A 339 -4.78 80.20 -11.55
CA GLY A 339 -4.91 78.87 -11.94
C GLY A 339 -4.27 78.42 -13.25
N GLY A 340 -4.06 77.10 -13.25
CA GLY A 340 -3.65 76.41 -14.45
C GLY A 340 -3.62 74.86 -14.22
N ARG A 341 -4.74 74.24 -14.43
CA ARG A 341 -4.84 72.78 -14.67
C ARG A 341 -3.99 72.36 -15.85
N HIS A 342 -3.39 71.20 -15.78
CA HIS A 342 -3.32 70.12 -16.78
C HIS A 342 -2.47 69.03 -16.16
N ALA A 343 -2.99 67.85 -15.84
CA ALA A 343 -3.30 66.71 -16.64
C ALA A 343 -2.15 66.23 -17.56
N LEU A 344 -1.45 65.22 -17.11
CA LEU A 344 -1.22 63.94 -17.79
C LEU A 344 -0.65 62.92 -16.78
#